data_078c7c2835babb5f47a284c5e517ce77
#
_entry.id   078c7c2835babb5f47a284c5e517ce77
#
_cell.length_a   1.000
_cell.length_b   1.000
_cell.length_c   1.000
_cell.angle_alpha   90.00
_cell.angle_beta   90.00
_cell.angle_gamma   90.00
#
_symmetry.space_group_name_H-M   'P 1'
#
loop_
_entity.id
_entity.type
_entity.pdbx_description
1 polymer ?
#
loop_
_entity_poly.entity_id
_entity_poly.type
_entity_poly.pdbx_seq_one_letter_code
_entity_poly.pdbx_strand_id
1 'polypeptide(L)'
;AAGATRCIIANQVFRAIDLKGIDDLKRAHAGLSVAFLVDSLDQLALIEAWKATSKGTQPHDVLLEIGVDGGRTGCRTHEQALALAQRLHASPATRLIGIECYEGLGATGQTGPDTAYAEALMTRVRDIALACDAQQLFEADEILLTAGGSAIFDLVADHLKLKLSRPVQGLLRSGCYVTHDHGT
;
A
#
# COMPACT_ATOMS: atom_id res chain seq x y z
N ALA A 1 8.50 -4.83 23.48
CA ALA A 1 7.92 -4.20 22.31
C ALA A 1 8.56 -2.85 22.10
N ALA A 2 8.90 -2.48 20.85
CA ALA A 2 9.58 -1.22 20.53
C ALA A 2 8.65 0.01 20.61
N GLY A 3 7.41 -0.13 21.11
CA GLY A 3 6.43 0.96 21.23
C GLY A 3 5.80 1.39 19.91
N ALA A 4 5.96 0.62 18.83
CA ALA A 4 5.30 0.91 17.56
C ALA A 4 3.79 0.73 17.69
N THR A 5 3.04 1.75 17.25
CA THR A 5 1.56 1.73 17.25
C THR A 5 0.97 1.61 15.85
N ARG A 6 1.78 1.81 14.82
CA ARG A 6 1.40 1.68 13.41
C ARG A 6 2.45 0.86 12.67
N CYS A 7 2.02 -0.19 11.97
CA CYS A 7 2.88 -1.06 11.19
C CYS A 7 2.31 -1.25 9.79
N ILE A 8 3.20 -1.29 8.79
CA ILE A 8 2.87 -1.68 7.43
C ILE A 8 3.67 -2.95 7.11
N ILE A 9 2.97 -4.01 6.75
CA ILE A 9 3.57 -5.17 6.10
C ILE A 9 3.67 -4.80 4.63
N ALA A 10 4.85 -4.38 4.18
CA ALA A 10 5.10 -3.95 2.81
C ALA A 10 5.17 -5.16 1.86
N ASN A 11 4.16 -5.98 1.90
CA ASN A 11 3.99 -7.18 1.08
C ASN A 11 2.53 -7.62 1.10
N GLN A 12 2.17 -8.49 0.15
CA GLN A 12 0.89 -9.18 0.11
C GLN A 12 0.82 -10.25 1.21
N VAL A 13 -0.38 -10.45 1.75
CA VAL A 13 -0.67 -11.53 2.71
C VAL A 13 -1.56 -12.56 2.01
N PHE A 14 -1.05 -13.79 1.85
CA PHE A 14 -1.69 -14.84 1.07
C PHE A 14 -2.16 -16.04 1.88
N ARG A 15 -1.90 -16.11 3.19
CA ARG A 15 -2.27 -17.28 3.99
C ARG A 15 -3.20 -16.89 5.12
N ALA A 16 -4.24 -17.69 5.34
CA ALA A 16 -5.17 -17.52 6.45
C ALA A 16 -4.49 -17.47 7.84
N ILE A 17 -3.37 -18.21 7.99
CA ILE A 17 -2.61 -18.20 9.25
C ILE A 17 -1.94 -16.85 9.52
N ASP A 18 -1.53 -16.14 8.46
CA ASP A 18 -0.91 -14.82 8.60
C ASP A 18 -1.98 -13.76 8.94
N LEU A 19 -3.16 -13.83 8.32
CA LEU A 19 -4.31 -12.98 8.66
C LEU A 19 -4.73 -13.19 10.13
N LYS A 20 -4.77 -14.45 10.58
CA LYS A 20 -5.00 -14.77 11.99
C LYS A 20 -3.91 -14.17 12.88
N GLY A 21 -2.65 -14.27 12.50
CA GLY A 21 -1.51 -13.70 13.23
C GLY A 21 -1.61 -12.18 13.38
N ILE A 22 -2.06 -11.47 12.33
CA ILE A 22 -2.31 -10.02 12.39
C ILE A 22 -3.41 -9.71 13.41
N ASP A 23 -4.52 -10.46 13.42
CA ASP A 23 -5.58 -10.25 14.39
C ASP A 23 -5.17 -10.58 15.82
N ASP A 24 -4.40 -11.66 16.00
CA ASP A 24 -3.87 -12.02 17.33
C ASP A 24 -2.94 -10.91 17.85
N LEU A 25 -2.10 -10.36 16.99
CA LEU A 25 -1.21 -9.25 17.33
C LEU A 25 -2.00 -7.97 17.71
N LYS A 26 -3.02 -7.61 16.93
CA LYS A 26 -3.88 -6.45 17.22
C LYS A 26 -4.64 -6.64 18.54
N ARG A 27 -5.09 -7.86 18.86
CA ARG A 27 -5.75 -8.17 20.14
C ARG A 27 -4.80 -8.11 21.34
N ALA A 28 -3.55 -8.56 21.16
CA ALA A 28 -2.54 -8.54 22.21
C ALA A 28 -2.00 -7.13 22.51
N HIS A 29 -2.13 -6.20 21.57
CA HIS A 29 -1.59 -4.85 21.68
C HIS A 29 -2.66 -3.81 21.31
N ALA A 30 -3.40 -3.36 22.35
CA ALA A 30 -4.42 -2.33 22.17
C ALA A 30 -3.83 -1.04 21.54
N GLY A 31 -4.49 -0.54 20.50
CA GLY A 31 -4.03 0.64 19.76
C GLY A 31 -3.02 0.36 18.64
N LEU A 32 -2.62 -0.90 18.43
CA LEU A 32 -1.81 -1.26 17.27
C LEU A 32 -2.67 -1.33 16.01
N SER A 33 -2.27 -0.57 14.99
CA SER A 33 -2.77 -0.65 13.62
C SER A 33 -1.76 -1.41 12.74
N VAL A 34 -2.27 -2.36 11.95
CA VAL A 34 -1.46 -3.12 10.99
C VAL A 34 -2.15 -3.07 9.64
N ALA A 35 -1.45 -2.56 8.63
CA ALA A 35 -1.88 -2.55 7.24
C ALA A 35 -0.98 -3.45 6.40
N PHE A 36 -1.49 -3.94 5.25
CA PHE A 36 -0.71 -4.70 4.28
C PHE A 36 -1.16 -4.39 2.85
N LEU A 37 -0.40 -4.87 1.87
CA LEU A 37 -0.61 -4.55 0.46
C LEU A 37 -1.60 -5.51 -0.20
N VAL A 38 -2.42 -4.98 -1.11
CA VAL A 38 -3.34 -5.76 -1.95
C VAL A 38 -3.24 -5.28 -3.39
N ASP A 39 -3.04 -6.21 -4.33
CA ASP A 39 -2.86 -5.93 -5.75
C ASP A 39 -3.71 -6.81 -6.68
N SER A 40 -4.53 -7.71 -6.13
CA SER A 40 -5.31 -8.64 -6.95
C SER A 40 -6.66 -9.01 -6.32
N LEU A 41 -7.62 -9.35 -7.17
CA LEU A 41 -8.92 -9.87 -6.75
C LEU A 41 -8.79 -11.25 -6.10
N ASP A 42 -7.81 -12.06 -6.51
CA ASP A 42 -7.57 -13.39 -5.91
C ASP A 42 -7.12 -13.25 -4.45
N GLN A 43 -6.27 -12.27 -4.15
CA GLN A 43 -5.89 -11.96 -2.77
C GLN A 43 -7.09 -11.47 -1.96
N LEU A 44 -7.92 -10.58 -2.53
CA LEU A 44 -9.14 -10.13 -1.86
C LEU A 44 -10.07 -11.30 -1.56
N ALA A 45 -10.29 -12.21 -2.53
CA ALA A 45 -11.11 -13.40 -2.33
C ALA A 45 -10.59 -14.29 -1.19
N LEU A 46 -9.27 -14.43 -1.03
CA LEU A 46 -8.66 -15.14 0.08
C LEU A 46 -8.96 -14.45 1.43
N ILE A 47 -8.85 -13.12 1.48
CA ILE A 47 -9.16 -12.34 2.69
C ILE A 47 -10.64 -12.49 3.06
N GLU A 48 -11.54 -12.40 2.09
CA GLU A 48 -12.98 -12.58 2.28
C GLU A 48 -13.33 -13.99 2.77
N ALA A 49 -12.73 -15.02 2.16
CA ALA A 49 -12.93 -16.43 2.58
C ALA A 49 -12.46 -16.65 4.02
N TRP A 50 -11.31 -16.09 4.41
CA TRP A 50 -10.83 -16.13 5.79
C TRP A 50 -11.78 -15.40 6.73
N LYS A 51 -12.22 -14.21 6.37
CA LYS A 51 -13.14 -13.38 7.17
C LYS A 51 -14.46 -14.11 7.42
N ALA A 52 -15.00 -14.81 6.44
CA ALA A 52 -16.24 -15.58 6.57
C ALA A 52 -16.16 -16.69 7.64
N THR A 53 -14.98 -17.22 7.90
CA THR A 53 -14.74 -18.26 8.93
C THR A 53 -14.30 -17.70 10.27
N SER A 54 -13.93 -16.42 10.34
CA SER A 54 -13.35 -15.77 11.52
C SER A 54 -14.37 -14.89 12.22
N LYS A 55 -14.87 -15.34 13.38
CA LYS A 55 -15.89 -14.60 14.12
C LYS A 55 -15.29 -13.42 14.90
N GLY A 56 -15.99 -12.28 14.89
CA GLY A 56 -15.68 -11.12 15.74
C GLY A 56 -14.42 -10.35 15.35
N THR A 57 -13.84 -10.62 14.18
CA THR A 57 -12.68 -9.88 13.69
C THR A 57 -13.09 -8.58 13.01
N GLN A 58 -12.26 -7.53 13.17
CA GLN A 58 -12.43 -6.26 12.45
C GLN A 58 -11.94 -6.40 10.99
N PRO A 59 -12.38 -5.55 10.06
CA PRO A 59 -11.78 -5.49 8.73
C PRO A 59 -10.27 -5.23 8.83
N HIS A 60 -9.53 -5.73 7.85
CA HIS A 60 -8.11 -5.44 7.73
C HIS A 60 -7.88 -4.11 7.01
N ASP A 61 -6.99 -3.30 7.56
CA ASP A 61 -6.48 -2.11 6.88
C ASP A 61 -5.60 -2.56 5.71
N VAL A 62 -5.90 -2.05 4.52
CA VAL A 62 -5.17 -2.41 3.31
C VAL A 62 -4.76 -1.18 2.50
N LEU A 63 -3.64 -1.32 1.80
CA LEU A 63 -3.14 -0.36 0.82
C LEU A 63 -3.25 -1.00 -0.57
N LEU A 64 -3.86 -0.26 -1.50
CA LEU A 64 -3.86 -0.65 -2.92
C LEU A 64 -2.45 -0.49 -3.48
N GLU A 65 -1.86 -1.55 -3.99
CA GLU A 65 -0.52 -1.47 -4.58
C GLU A 65 -0.58 -1.17 -6.09
N ILE A 66 0.11 -0.11 -6.48
CA ILE A 66 0.27 0.30 -7.87
C ILE A 66 1.63 -0.15 -8.38
N GLY A 67 1.61 -0.95 -9.42
CA GLY A 67 2.82 -1.44 -10.09
C GLY A 67 2.97 -0.90 -11.51
N VAL A 68 4.00 -1.37 -12.19
CA VAL A 68 4.27 -1.10 -13.60
C VAL A 68 4.25 -2.39 -14.41
N ASP A 69 4.01 -2.28 -15.71
CA ASP A 69 4.06 -3.45 -16.59
C ASP A 69 5.46 -4.08 -16.56
N GLY A 70 5.50 -5.42 -16.49
CA GLY A 70 6.75 -6.16 -16.26
C GLY A 70 7.37 -6.03 -14.87
N GLY A 71 6.78 -5.25 -13.96
CA GLY A 71 7.27 -5.07 -12.58
C GLY A 71 6.98 -6.27 -11.67
N ARG A 72 7.41 -6.17 -10.41
CA ARG A 72 7.32 -7.26 -9.41
C ARG A 72 5.89 -7.53 -8.98
N THR A 73 5.20 -6.52 -8.47
CA THR A 73 3.87 -6.57 -7.84
C THR A 73 3.05 -5.34 -8.24
N GLY A 74 1.82 -5.23 -7.79
CA GLY A 74 0.94 -4.09 -7.97
C GLY A 74 0.07 -4.15 -9.23
N CYS A 75 -1.01 -3.40 -9.24
CA CYS A 75 -1.92 -3.28 -10.37
C CYS A 75 -1.24 -2.66 -11.58
N ARG A 76 -1.40 -3.26 -12.76
CA ARG A 76 -0.69 -2.88 -14.00
C ARG A 76 -1.35 -1.76 -14.77
N THR A 77 -2.69 -1.69 -14.74
CA THR A 77 -3.45 -0.67 -15.47
C THR A 77 -4.28 0.19 -14.52
N HIS A 78 -4.73 1.36 -15.00
CA HIS A 78 -5.62 2.24 -14.25
C HIS A 78 -6.95 1.55 -13.95
N GLU A 79 -7.52 0.88 -14.95
CA GLU A 79 -8.81 0.17 -14.84
C GLU A 79 -8.73 -0.95 -13.81
N GLN A 80 -7.65 -1.75 -13.83
CA GLN A 80 -7.42 -2.81 -12.87
C GLN A 80 -7.33 -2.26 -11.44
N ALA A 81 -6.55 -1.20 -11.24
CA ALA A 81 -6.38 -0.57 -9.93
C ALA A 81 -7.70 0.00 -9.39
N LEU A 82 -8.45 0.71 -10.23
CA LEU A 82 -9.71 1.32 -9.81
C LEU A 82 -10.78 0.25 -9.53
N ALA A 83 -10.87 -0.79 -10.36
CA ALA A 83 -11.78 -1.90 -10.14
C ALA A 83 -11.46 -2.63 -8.82
N LEU A 84 -10.17 -2.86 -8.51
CA LEU A 84 -9.77 -3.48 -7.25
C LEU A 84 -10.09 -2.54 -6.06
N ALA A 85 -9.83 -1.24 -6.16
CA ALA A 85 -10.18 -0.27 -5.11
C ALA A 85 -11.67 -0.29 -4.77
N GLN A 86 -12.54 -0.32 -5.80
CA GLN A 86 -13.99 -0.43 -5.62
C GLN A 86 -14.39 -1.73 -4.90
N ARG A 87 -13.74 -2.84 -5.24
CA ARG A 87 -13.99 -4.14 -4.60
C ARG A 87 -13.47 -4.19 -3.17
N LEU A 88 -12.31 -3.58 -2.88
CA LEU A 88 -11.78 -3.44 -1.52
C LEU A 88 -12.72 -2.63 -0.63
N HIS A 89 -13.21 -1.48 -1.14
CA HIS A 89 -14.18 -0.64 -0.43
C HIS A 89 -15.51 -1.35 -0.17
N ALA A 90 -16.01 -2.12 -1.13
CA ALA A 90 -17.28 -2.84 -0.99
C ALA A 90 -17.20 -4.09 -0.08
N SER A 91 -16.00 -4.55 0.23
CA SER A 91 -15.78 -5.78 1.01
C SER A 91 -15.84 -5.52 2.51
N PRO A 92 -16.66 -6.25 3.29
CA PRO A 92 -16.65 -6.12 4.75
C PRO A 92 -15.39 -6.70 5.41
N ALA A 93 -14.50 -7.30 4.63
CA ALA A 93 -13.26 -7.90 5.11
C ALA A 93 -12.06 -6.94 5.10
N THR A 94 -12.17 -5.85 4.36
CA THR A 94 -11.09 -4.88 4.16
C THR A 94 -11.56 -3.46 4.46
N ARG A 95 -10.60 -2.59 4.74
CA ARG A 95 -10.76 -1.15 4.85
C ARG A 95 -9.64 -0.50 4.03
N LEU A 96 -9.97 0.13 2.92
CA LEU A 96 -9.00 0.78 2.06
C LEU A 96 -8.54 2.09 2.70
N ILE A 97 -7.29 2.12 3.17
CA ILE A 97 -6.74 3.27 3.90
C ILE A 97 -5.75 4.11 3.08
N GLY A 98 -5.39 3.67 1.89
CA GLY A 98 -4.45 4.42 1.06
C GLY A 98 -3.89 3.63 -0.11
N ILE A 99 -2.81 4.15 -0.68
CA ILE A 99 -2.13 3.60 -1.85
C ILE A 99 -0.64 3.44 -1.57
N GLU A 100 -0.09 2.40 -2.15
CA GLU A 100 1.33 2.07 -2.10
C GLU A 100 1.89 1.88 -3.51
N CYS A 101 3.16 2.19 -3.71
CA CYS A 101 3.94 1.74 -4.85
C CYS A 101 5.40 1.49 -4.45
N TYR A 102 6.10 0.69 -5.27
CA TYR A 102 7.54 0.46 -5.12
C TYR A 102 8.28 0.77 -6.40
N GLU A 103 9.10 1.80 -6.37
CA GLU A 103 9.87 2.29 -7.51
C GLU A 103 11.29 1.74 -7.59
N GLY A 104 11.81 1.16 -6.53
CA GLY A 104 13.24 0.82 -6.41
C GLY A 104 13.78 -0.13 -7.48
N LEU A 105 12.94 -1.03 -8.04
CA LEU A 105 13.37 -1.94 -9.10
C LEU A 105 13.50 -1.28 -10.49
N GLY A 106 13.00 -0.07 -10.68
CA GLY A 106 13.13 0.69 -11.91
C GLY A 106 14.35 1.61 -11.94
N ALA A 107 15.04 1.74 -10.81
CA ALA A 107 16.22 2.59 -10.71
C ALA A 107 17.40 1.98 -11.48
N THR A 108 18.03 2.81 -12.33
CA THR A 108 19.17 2.43 -13.18
C THR A 108 20.48 3.06 -12.72
N GLY A 109 20.43 4.02 -11.80
CA GLY A 109 21.54 4.87 -11.40
C GLY A 109 21.83 6.00 -12.39
N GLN A 110 20.92 6.25 -13.33
CA GLN A 110 21.05 7.32 -14.32
C GLN A 110 19.94 8.36 -14.11
N THR A 111 20.31 9.59 -13.82
CA THR A 111 19.38 10.66 -13.43
C THR A 111 18.20 10.83 -14.39
N GLY A 112 18.46 10.89 -15.70
CA GLY A 112 17.40 11.11 -16.68
C GLY A 112 16.37 9.97 -16.74
N PRO A 113 16.77 8.72 -16.99
CA PRO A 113 15.90 7.56 -16.96
C PRO A 113 15.18 7.37 -15.62
N ASP A 114 15.87 7.56 -14.50
CA ASP A 114 15.30 7.37 -13.16
C ASP A 114 14.24 8.43 -12.85
N THR A 115 14.48 9.70 -13.23
CA THR A 115 13.48 10.77 -13.11
C THR A 115 12.23 10.45 -13.96
N ALA A 116 12.41 10.07 -15.22
CA ALA A 116 11.29 9.75 -16.11
C ALA A 116 10.46 8.56 -15.59
N TYR A 117 11.12 7.55 -15.05
CA TYR A 117 10.45 6.39 -14.44
C TYR A 117 9.67 6.77 -13.19
N ALA A 118 10.29 7.53 -12.27
CA ALA A 118 9.64 7.98 -11.03
C ALA A 118 8.41 8.86 -11.36
N GLU A 119 8.55 9.81 -12.26
CA GLU A 119 7.48 10.69 -12.73
C GLU A 119 6.28 9.90 -13.30
N ALA A 120 6.56 8.92 -14.17
CA ALA A 120 5.52 8.08 -14.79
C ALA A 120 4.75 7.26 -13.73
N LEU A 121 5.47 6.61 -12.79
CA LEU A 121 4.86 5.82 -11.72
C LEU A 121 4.05 6.71 -10.77
N MET A 122 4.62 7.83 -10.33
CA MET A 122 3.96 8.73 -9.38
C MET A 122 2.76 9.45 -10.01
N THR A 123 2.79 9.72 -11.30
CA THR A 123 1.61 10.22 -12.04
C THR A 123 0.46 9.20 -11.97
N ARG A 124 0.74 7.91 -12.18
CA ARG A 124 -0.27 6.86 -12.03
C ARG A 124 -0.82 6.78 -10.60
N VAL A 125 0.05 6.82 -9.59
CA VAL A 125 -0.36 6.83 -8.17
C VAL A 125 -1.29 8.00 -7.90
N ARG A 126 -0.93 9.20 -8.36
CA ARG A 126 -1.75 10.41 -8.21
C ARG A 126 -3.12 10.25 -8.88
N ASP A 127 -3.15 9.78 -10.13
CA ASP A 127 -4.39 9.70 -10.91
C ASP A 127 -5.35 8.66 -10.29
N ILE A 128 -4.83 7.54 -9.79
CA ILE A 128 -5.63 6.56 -9.03
C ILE A 128 -6.09 7.14 -7.69
N ALA A 129 -5.23 7.86 -6.96
CA ALA A 129 -5.61 8.47 -5.70
C ALA A 129 -6.75 9.48 -5.88
N LEU A 130 -6.68 10.32 -6.91
CA LEU A 130 -7.74 11.27 -7.25
C LEU A 130 -9.04 10.55 -7.65
N ALA A 131 -8.95 9.48 -8.43
CA ALA A 131 -10.12 8.69 -8.84
C ALA A 131 -10.78 7.98 -7.64
N CYS A 132 -9.99 7.41 -6.73
CA CYS A 132 -10.49 6.81 -5.49
C CYS A 132 -11.13 7.85 -4.57
N ASP A 133 -10.52 9.02 -4.42
CA ASP A 133 -11.04 10.11 -3.60
C ASP A 133 -12.37 10.67 -4.15
N ALA A 134 -12.45 10.90 -5.45
CA ALA A 134 -13.67 11.35 -6.12
C ALA A 134 -14.85 10.37 -5.95
N GLN A 135 -14.57 9.06 -5.84
CA GLN A 135 -15.55 8.02 -5.58
C GLN A 135 -15.72 7.69 -4.09
N GLN A 136 -15.03 8.41 -3.20
CA GLN A 136 -15.08 8.21 -1.75
C GLN A 136 -14.71 6.78 -1.29
N LEU A 137 -13.76 6.15 -1.99
CA LEU A 137 -13.37 4.75 -1.71
C LEU A 137 -12.46 4.60 -0.50
N PHE A 138 -11.79 5.66 -0.04
CA PHE A 138 -10.98 5.59 1.18
C PHE A 138 -11.85 5.61 2.44
N GLU A 139 -11.47 4.81 3.43
CA GLU A 139 -12.26 4.62 4.66
C GLU A 139 -11.53 5.10 5.93
N ALA A 140 -10.30 5.60 5.79
CA ALA A 140 -9.53 6.20 6.87
C ALA A 140 -9.77 7.70 6.97
N ASP A 141 -9.63 8.27 8.18
CA ASP A 141 -9.68 9.73 8.39
C ASP A 141 -8.48 10.44 7.78
N GLU A 142 -7.34 9.77 7.70
CA GLU A 142 -6.11 10.21 7.05
C GLU A 142 -5.71 9.17 6.00
N ILE A 143 -5.58 9.61 4.75
CA ILE A 143 -5.22 8.74 3.61
C ILE A 143 -3.70 8.56 3.59
N LEU A 144 -3.23 7.31 3.53
CA LEU A 144 -1.81 7.00 3.47
C LEU A 144 -1.35 6.85 2.01
N LEU A 145 -0.39 7.66 1.60
CA LEU A 145 0.35 7.46 0.36
C LEU A 145 1.79 7.05 0.70
N THR A 146 2.23 5.89 0.24
CA THR A 146 3.54 5.38 0.61
C THR A 146 4.31 4.83 -0.59
N ALA A 147 5.58 5.18 -0.62
CA ALA A 147 6.55 4.79 -1.63
C ALA A 147 7.96 4.85 -1.02
N GLY A 148 8.99 4.79 -1.83
CA GLY A 148 10.34 5.12 -1.40
C GLY A 148 11.17 3.89 -1.09
N GLY A 149 11.61 3.21 -2.13
CA GLY A 149 12.81 2.38 -2.08
C GLY A 149 14.04 3.26 -1.84
N SER A 150 15.16 2.65 -1.46
CA SER A 150 16.34 3.41 -1.06
C SER A 150 17.09 4.06 -2.24
N ALA A 151 16.84 3.60 -3.47
CA ALA A 151 17.63 4.03 -4.63
C ALA A 151 17.27 5.43 -5.17
N ILE A 152 15.96 5.77 -5.21
CA ILE A 152 15.45 7.02 -5.81
C ILE A 152 14.33 7.67 -4.98
N PHE A 153 14.38 7.51 -3.65
CA PHE A 153 13.33 8.03 -2.76
C PHE A 153 13.17 9.55 -2.84
N ASP A 154 14.22 10.27 -3.14
CA ASP A 154 14.23 11.72 -3.33
C ASP A 154 13.36 12.16 -4.51
N LEU A 155 13.31 11.36 -5.57
CA LEU A 155 12.48 11.62 -6.75
C LEU A 155 10.98 11.42 -6.49
N VAL A 156 10.60 10.65 -5.46
CA VAL A 156 9.19 10.37 -5.17
C VAL A 156 8.64 11.14 -3.98
N ALA A 157 9.50 11.70 -3.11
CA ALA A 157 9.10 12.29 -1.84
C ALA A 157 8.06 13.42 -1.99
N ASP A 158 8.23 14.30 -2.95
CA ASP A 158 7.31 15.43 -3.16
C ASP A 158 5.96 15.00 -3.76
N HIS A 159 5.94 13.91 -4.52
CA HIS A 159 4.71 13.35 -5.10
C HIS A 159 3.77 12.73 -4.05
N LEU A 160 4.26 12.42 -2.85
CA LEU A 160 3.43 11.93 -1.75
C LEU A 160 2.63 13.04 -1.05
N LYS A 161 2.87 14.31 -1.39
CA LYS A 161 2.18 15.49 -0.84
C LYS A 161 0.95 15.86 -1.69
N LEU A 162 -0.02 14.97 -1.79
CA LEU A 162 -1.22 15.18 -2.59
C LEU A 162 -2.32 15.85 -1.75
N LYS A 163 -3.13 16.70 -2.39
CA LYS A 163 -4.34 17.27 -1.78
C LYS A 163 -5.55 16.45 -2.21
N LEU A 164 -6.18 15.79 -1.25
CA LEU A 164 -7.43 15.04 -1.41
C LEU A 164 -8.52 15.64 -0.51
N SER A 165 -9.69 15.04 -0.50
CA SER A 165 -10.82 15.47 0.35
C SER A 165 -10.54 15.28 1.84
N ARG A 166 -9.64 14.37 2.19
CA ARG A 166 -9.17 14.09 3.56
C ARG A 166 -7.67 14.41 3.67
N PRO A 167 -7.15 14.60 4.89
CA PRO A 167 -5.71 14.71 5.10
C PRO A 167 -4.94 13.56 4.49
N VAL A 168 -3.78 13.86 3.91
CA VAL A 168 -2.89 12.85 3.32
C VAL A 168 -1.60 12.79 4.11
N GLN A 169 -1.22 11.59 4.53
CA GLN A 169 0.09 11.31 5.08
C GLN A 169 0.97 10.65 4.01
N GLY A 170 2.04 11.35 3.61
CA GLY A 170 3.11 10.76 2.81
C GLY A 170 4.08 10.00 3.70
N LEU A 171 4.43 8.77 3.32
CA LEU A 171 5.39 7.94 4.05
C LEU A 171 6.44 7.37 3.11
N LEU A 172 7.70 7.70 3.35
CA LEU A 172 8.85 7.05 2.73
C LEU A 172 9.25 5.81 3.53
N ARG A 173 9.58 4.72 2.82
CA ARG A 173 9.96 3.43 3.41
C ARG A 173 11.41 3.06 3.16
N SER A 174 12.23 4.04 2.77
CA SER A 174 13.66 3.86 2.56
C SER A 174 14.34 3.36 3.85
N GLY A 175 15.07 2.27 3.79
CA GLY A 175 15.60 1.63 5.00
C GLY A 175 16.97 0.97 4.83
N CYS A 176 17.46 0.77 3.61
CA CYS A 176 18.73 0.08 3.36
C CYS A 176 19.92 0.74 4.06
N TYR A 177 19.92 2.07 4.16
CA TYR A 177 20.95 2.84 4.86
C TYR A 177 21.01 2.54 6.38
N VAL A 178 19.93 2.07 6.99
CA VAL A 178 19.88 1.71 8.43
C VAL A 178 20.66 0.41 8.69
N THR A 179 20.66 -0.49 7.72
CA THR A 179 21.25 -1.83 7.82
C THR A 179 22.57 -1.95 7.05
N HIS A 180 23.10 -0.87 6.50
CA HIS A 180 24.28 -0.86 5.62
C HIS A 180 24.15 -1.86 4.44
N ASP A 181 22.96 -1.94 3.88
CA ASP A 181 22.73 -2.76 2.71
C ASP A 181 23.43 -2.14 1.49
N HIS A 182 24.44 -2.86 0.99
CA HIS A 182 25.23 -2.44 -0.18
C HIS A 182 24.76 -3.15 -1.46
N GLY A 183 23.64 -3.83 -1.43
CA GLY A 183 23.18 -4.76 -2.46
C GLY A 183 22.49 -4.13 -3.68
N THR A 184 22.60 -2.83 -3.88
CA THR A 184 21.97 -2.16 -5.03
C THR A 184 22.87 -1.12 -5.64
#